data_ed2d8c8b6fc4910969755a57af4fd3e3
#
_entry.id   ed2d8c8b6fc4910969755a57af4fd3e3
#
_cell.length_a   1.000
_cell.length_b   1.000
_cell.length_c   1.000
_cell.angle_alpha   90.00
_cell.angle_beta   90.00
_cell.angle_gamma   90.00
#
_symmetry.space_group_name_H-M   'P 1'
#
loop_
_entity.id
_entity.type
_entity.pdbx_description
1 polymer ?
#
loop_
_entity_poly.entity_id
_entity_poly.type
_entity_poly.pdbx_seq_one_letter_code
_entity_poly.pdbx_strand_id
1 'polypeptide(L)'
;MKGIYIFLADGFEDVEALGTNDVLRRAGLRSQLVGIGEDPFAQSSHGVMVGVDENLPYMDVDHAGTTEKDVLIFPGGMPGSKSLAECKPLIKLMQAHYDAGGTVAAICAAPGLVLSQLKGIAGATVTCFDGFEGYLEKAGAHFEPRPAICSGRIITGRSAGHALTFGLEIVAKVCPEKVEQVRHALYLETI
;
A
#
# COMPACT_ATOMS: atom_id res chain seq x y z
N MET A 1 -1.25 -15.52 2.10
CA MET A 1 -2.23 -14.63 2.74
C MET A 1 -3.15 -14.12 1.65
N LYS A 2 -4.45 -14.38 1.76
CA LYS A 2 -5.44 -14.04 0.72
C LYS A 2 -6.21 -12.81 1.12
N GLY A 3 -6.40 -11.88 0.17
CA GLY A 3 -7.16 -10.67 0.38
C GLY A 3 -6.36 -9.39 0.19
N ILE A 4 -6.94 -8.26 0.56
CA ILE A 4 -6.35 -6.93 0.43
C ILE A 4 -6.28 -6.31 1.81
N TYR A 5 -5.08 -5.93 2.24
CA TYR A 5 -4.80 -5.44 3.58
C TYR A 5 -4.05 -4.11 3.53
N ILE A 6 -4.56 -3.10 4.24
CA ILE A 6 -3.94 -1.79 4.40
C ILE A 6 -3.40 -1.70 5.82
N PHE A 7 -2.09 -1.67 5.99
CA PHE A 7 -1.44 -1.64 7.30
C PHE A 7 -1.32 -0.22 7.82
N LEU A 8 -1.85 0.02 9.01
CA LEU A 8 -1.87 1.32 9.67
C LEU A 8 -0.98 1.31 10.91
N ALA A 9 -0.21 2.38 11.06
CA ALA A 9 0.49 2.75 12.29
C ALA A 9 0.12 4.18 12.62
N ASP A 10 0.17 4.58 13.88
CA ASP A 10 -0.07 5.97 14.28
C ASP A 10 0.81 6.93 13.49
N GLY A 11 0.19 8.00 13.01
CA GLY A 11 0.81 8.95 12.09
C GLY A 11 0.73 8.54 10.61
N PHE A 12 -0.14 7.59 10.22
CA PHE A 12 -0.46 7.34 8.82
C PHE A 12 -1.09 8.57 8.16
N GLU A 13 -0.99 8.69 6.84
CA GLU A 13 -1.61 9.80 6.10
C GLU A 13 -3.06 9.43 5.73
N ASP A 14 -4.00 10.34 6.04
CA ASP A 14 -5.44 10.12 5.94
C ASP A 14 -5.91 9.78 4.54
N VAL A 15 -5.55 10.63 3.58
CA VAL A 15 -6.03 10.52 2.20
C VAL A 15 -5.43 9.29 1.51
N GLU A 16 -4.19 8.97 1.84
CA GLU A 16 -3.50 7.82 1.25
C GLU A 16 -4.09 6.48 1.72
N ALA A 17 -4.39 6.37 3.01
CA ALA A 17 -5.00 5.18 3.56
C ALA A 17 -6.48 5.07 3.18
N LEU A 18 -7.27 6.10 3.51
CA LEU A 18 -8.73 6.04 3.39
C LEU A 18 -9.19 6.25 1.96
N GLY A 19 -8.52 7.11 1.19
CA GLY A 19 -8.80 7.29 -0.24
C GLY A 19 -8.52 6.01 -1.03
N THR A 20 -7.40 5.34 -0.77
CA THR A 20 -7.11 4.03 -1.36
C THR A 20 -8.18 3.00 -0.97
N ASN A 21 -8.56 2.94 0.33
CA ASN A 21 -9.62 2.06 0.80
C ASN A 21 -10.96 2.34 0.10
N ASP A 22 -11.36 3.62 -0.08
CA ASP A 22 -12.59 4.00 -0.77
C ASP A 22 -12.60 3.52 -2.23
N VAL A 23 -11.51 3.73 -2.97
CA VAL A 23 -11.35 3.25 -4.35
C VAL A 23 -11.54 1.74 -4.44
N LEU A 24 -10.89 0.98 -3.56
CA LEU A 24 -11.00 -0.49 -3.53
C LEU A 24 -12.44 -0.94 -3.22
N ARG A 25 -13.08 -0.33 -2.23
CA ARG A 25 -14.46 -0.63 -1.84
C ARG A 25 -15.46 -0.30 -2.97
N ARG A 26 -15.26 0.78 -3.72
CA ARG A 26 -16.06 1.13 -4.91
C ARG A 26 -15.91 0.09 -6.03
N ALA A 27 -14.77 -0.55 -6.16
CA ALA A 27 -14.56 -1.67 -7.07
C ALA A 27 -15.24 -2.97 -6.60
N GLY A 28 -15.87 -2.98 -5.43
CA GLY A 28 -16.45 -4.17 -4.81
C GLY A 28 -15.41 -5.07 -4.13
N LEU A 29 -14.18 -4.60 -3.98
CA LEU A 29 -13.10 -5.34 -3.32
C LEU A 29 -13.18 -5.13 -1.81
N ARG A 30 -13.10 -6.22 -1.05
CA ARG A 30 -13.05 -6.17 0.41
C ARG A 30 -11.61 -5.92 0.86
N SER A 31 -11.28 -4.67 1.13
CA SER A 31 -10.03 -4.31 1.80
C SER A 31 -10.23 -4.31 3.32
N GLN A 32 -9.19 -4.67 4.07
CA GLN A 32 -9.17 -4.67 5.53
C GLN A 32 -8.13 -3.68 6.03
N LEU A 33 -8.50 -2.87 7.03
CA LEU A 33 -7.58 -1.99 7.73
C LEU A 33 -6.95 -2.77 8.88
N VAL A 34 -5.62 -2.84 8.92
CA VAL A 34 -4.88 -3.64 9.90
C VAL A 34 -3.97 -2.74 10.72
N GLY A 35 -4.19 -2.67 12.02
CA GLY A 35 -3.28 -2.01 12.95
C GLY A 35 -2.01 -2.84 13.17
N ILE A 36 -0.83 -2.20 13.20
CA ILE A 36 0.40 -2.94 13.54
C ILE A 36 0.60 -3.16 15.04
N GLY A 37 -0.15 -2.43 15.88
CA GLY A 37 -0.20 -2.56 17.34
C GLY A 37 -1.32 -3.46 17.82
N GLU A 38 -1.71 -3.29 19.09
CA GLU A 38 -2.77 -4.05 19.74
C GLU A 38 -4.07 -3.24 19.92
N ASP A 39 -4.01 -1.92 19.69
CA ASP A 39 -5.16 -1.03 19.83
C ASP A 39 -6.18 -1.26 18.70
N PRO A 40 -7.49 -1.20 18.99
CA PRO A 40 -8.54 -1.40 17.99
C PRO A 40 -8.70 -0.20 17.04
N PHE A 41 -7.80 0.74 17.07
CA PHE A 41 -7.76 1.93 16.22
C PHE A 41 -6.33 2.37 15.95
N ALA A 42 -6.15 3.16 14.90
CA ALA A 42 -4.92 3.90 14.63
C ALA A 42 -5.26 5.40 14.47
N GLN A 43 -4.37 6.28 14.89
CA GLN A 43 -4.53 7.72 14.73
C GLN A 43 -3.71 8.22 13.54
N SER A 44 -4.35 8.98 12.66
CA SER A 44 -3.66 9.57 11.51
C SER A 44 -2.72 10.72 11.92
N SER A 45 -1.90 11.16 10.97
CA SER A 45 -1.00 12.31 11.14
C SER A 45 -1.74 13.64 11.38
N HIS A 46 -3.03 13.69 11.05
CA HIS A 46 -3.89 14.87 11.25
C HIS A 46 -4.92 14.66 12.40
N GLY A 47 -4.72 13.63 13.22
CA GLY A 47 -5.50 13.41 14.43
C GLY A 47 -6.82 12.66 14.24
N VAL A 48 -7.08 12.11 13.06
CA VAL A 48 -8.29 11.31 12.80
C VAL A 48 -8.10 9.91 13.37
N MET A 49 -9.03 9.47 14.22
CA MET A 49 -9.06 8.10 14.76
C MET A 49 -9.80 7.18 13.81
N VAL A 50 -9.15 6.09 13.41
CA VAL A 50 -9.73 5.10 12.50
C VAL A 50 -9.74 3.74 13.17
N GLY A 51 -10.92 3.12 13.26
CA GLY A 51 -11.05 1.74 13.71
C GLY A 51 -10.40 0.77 12.74
N VAL A 52 -9.69 -0.24 13.25
CA VAL A 52 -9.09 -1.28 12.42
C VAL A 52 -9.95 -2.54 12.43
N ASP A 53 -9.95 -3.27 11.32
CA ASP A 53 -10.70 -4.53 11.19
C ASP A 53 -9.98 -5.67 11.92
N GLU A 54 -8.64 -5.57 12.03
CA GLU A 54 -7.78 -6.58 12.66
C GLU A 54 -6.45 -5.96 13.11
N ASN A 55 -5.72 -6.65 13.96
CA ASN A 55 -4.38 -6.24 14.42
C ASN A 55 -3.33 -7.28 14.04
N LEU A 56 -2.21 -6.83 13.51
CA LEU A 56 -1.11 -7.68 13.04
C LEU A 56 -0.68 -8.75 14.05
N PRO A 57 -0.56 -8.48 15.38
CA PRO A 57 -0.17 -9.49 16.35
C PRO A 57 -1.15 -10.67 16.48
N TYR A 58 -2.40 -10.50 16.06
CA TYR A 58 -3.47 -11.50 16.20
C TYR A 58 -3.86 -12.16 14.87
N MET A 59 -3.24 -11.73 13.76
CA MET A 59 -3.52 -12.28 12.45
C MET A 59 -3.05 -13.73 12.34
N ASP A 60 -3.94 -14.60 11.87
CA ASP A 60 -3.56 -15.94 11.41
C ASP A 60 -3.06 -15.85 9.96
N VAL A 61 -1.75 -15.93 9.80
CA VAL A 61 -1.07 -15.71 8.52
C VAL A 61 -0.76 -17.02 7.83
N ASP A 62 -1.54 -17.37 6.81
CA ASP A 62 -1.25 -18.45 5.88
C ASP A 62 -1.01 -17.90 4.46
N HIS A 63 0.09 -18.29 3.85
CA HIS A 63 0.43 -17.90 2.48
C HIS A 63 0.03 -18.94 1.42
N ALA A 64 -0.61 -20.04 1.81
CA ALA A 64 -1.03 -21.07 0.88
C ALA A 64 -2.06 -20.52 -0.13
N GLY A 65 -1.74 -20.66 -1.42
CA GLY A 65 -2.58 -20.18 -2.52
C GLY A 65 -2.69 -18.67 -2.64
N THR A 66 -1.72 -17.91 -2.10
CA THR A 66 -1.54 -16.49 -2.38
C THR A 66 -1.28 -16.28 -3.89
N THR A 67 -1.89 -15.26 -4.45
CA THR A 67 -1.81 -14.88 -5.86
C THR A 67 -1.46 -13.40 -6.02
N GLU A 68 -1.19 -12.96 -7.23
CA GLU A 68 -0.96 -11.53 -7.52
C GLU A 68 -2.18 -10.63 -7.27
N LYS A 69 -3.37 -11.21 -7.02
CA LYS A 69 -4.59 -10.48 -6.65
C LYS A 69 -4.68 -10.22 -5.14
N ASP A 70 -3.82 -10.86 -4.36
CA ASP A 70 -3.72 -10.63 -2.93
C ASP A 70 -2.70 -9.52 -2.67
N VAL A 71 -3.08 -8.45 -1.98
CA VAL A 71 -2.30 -7.20 -1.93
C VAL A 71 -2.06 -6.75 -0.50
N LEU A 72 -0.80 -6.47 -0.15
CA LEU A 72 -0.43 -5.75 1.06
C LEU A 72 -0.15 -4.29 0.71
N ILE A 73 -0.78 -3.35 1.41
CA ILE A 73 -0.74 -1.92 1.12
C ILE A 73 -0.18 -1.16 2.31
N PHE A 74 0.77 -0.27 2.04
CA PHE A 74 1.47 0.54 3.03
C PHE A 74 1.27 2.03 2.70
N PRO A 75 0.40 2.75 3.41
CA PRO A 75 0.24 4.19 3.27
C PRO A 75 1.47 4.93 3.80
N GLY A 76 1.58 6.19 3.39
CA GLY A 76 2.57 7.11 3.88
C GLY A 76 2.19 7.77 5.20
N GLY A 77 2.65 9.01 5.37
CA GLY A 77 2.55 9.76 6.62
C GLY A 77 3.73 9.51 7.55
N MET A 78 4.05 10.52 8.34
CA MET A 78 5.09 10.43 9.37
C MET A 78 4.48 10.74 10.74
N PRO A 79 4.78 9.93 11.78
CA PRO A 79 5.77 8.85 11.81
C PRO A 79 5.28 7.48 11.30
N GLY A 80 4.05 7.36 10.81
CA GLY A 80 3.42 6.08 10.45
C GLY A 80 4.29 5.19 9.54
N SER A 81 4.79 5.72 8.41
CA SER A 81 5.66 4.96 7.49
C SER A 81 6.95 4.47 8.14
N LYS A 82 7.51 5.25 9.08
CA LYS A 82 8.69 4.84 9.84
C LYS A 82 8.35 3.68 10.78
N SER A 83 7.24 3.77 11.47
CA SER A 83 6.76 2.70 12.36
C SER A 83 6.48 1.40 11.59
N LEU A 84 5.87 1.49 10.40
CA LEU A 84 5.70 0.33 9.49
C LEU A 84 7.06 -0.28 9.11
N ALA A 85 8.03 0.55 8.72
CA ALA A 85 9.36 0.11 8.30
C ALA A 85 10.18 -0.54 9.43
N GLU A 86 9.98 -0.11 10.68
CA GLU A 86 10.64 -0.63 11.86
C GLU A 86 9.93 -1.88 12.44
N CYS A 87 8.70 -2.18 12.02
CA CYS A 87 7.92 -3.33 12.45
C CYS A 87 8.46 -4.62 11.79
N LYS A 88 9.42 -5.26 12.44
CA LYS A 88 10.07 -6.48 11.92
C LYS A 88 9.09 -7.62 11.55
N PRO A 89 8.02 -7.88 12.32
CA PRO A 89 7.01 -8.86 11.91
C PRO A 89 6.35 -8.50 10.59
N LEU A 90 6.00 -7.22 10.37
CA LEU A 90 5.39 -6.73 9.14
C LEU A 90 6.33 -6.86 7.92
N ILE A 91 7.61 -6.53 8.09
CA ILE A 91 8.61 -6.67 7.00
C ILE A 91 8.80 -8.15 6.62
N LYS A 92 8.81 -9.06 7.60
CA LYS A 92 8.84 -10.50 7.32
C LYS A 92 7.59 -10.98 6.61
N LEU A 93 6.42 -10.52 7.04
CA LEU A 93 5.13 -10.79 6.41
C LEU A 93 5.11 -10.33 4.95
N MET A 94 5.54 -9.09 4.69
CA MET A 94 5.64 -8.52 3.35
C MET A 94 6.52 -9.38 2.43
N GLN A 95 7.70 -9.77 2.90
CA GLN A 95 8.62 -10.62 2.14
C GLN A 95 7.99 -11.98 1.83
N ALA A 96 7.45 -12.65 2.84
CA ALA A 96 6.84 -13.97 2.68
C ALA A 96 5.62 -13.93 1.72
N HIS A 97 4.82 -12.86 1.81
CA HIS A 97 3.69 -12.63 0.91
C HIS A 97 4.15 -12.47 -0.55
N TYR A 98 5.17 -11.64 -0.77
CA TYR A 98 5.74 -11.42 -2.11
C TYR A 98 6.37 -12.70 -2.67
N ASP A 99 7.11 -13.46 -1.86
CA ASP A 99 7.73 -14.73 -2.26
C ASP A 99 6.67 -15.78 -2.62
N ALA A 100 5.52 -15.76 -1.96
CA ALA A 100 4.37 -16.63 -2.25
C ALA A 100 3.55 -16.24 -3.49
N GLY A 101 3.92 -15.15 -4.19
CA GLY A 101 3.23 -14.69 -5.41
C GLY A 101 2.29 -13.51 -5.22
N GLY A 102 2.18 -12.96 -4.01
CA GLY A 102 1.36 -11.79 -3.71
C GLY A 102 1.92 -10.47 -4.25
N THR A 103 1.10 -9.45 -4.27
CA THR A 103 1.43 -8.08 -4.68
C THR A 103 1.67 -7.21 -3.44
N VAL A 104 2.61 -6.28 -3.55
CA VAL A 104 2.88 -5.27 -2.53
C VAL A 104 2.69 -3.88 -3.11
N ALA A 105 2.08 -2.99 -2.35
CA ALA A 105 1.78 -1.64 -2.78
C ALA A 105 2.13 -0.62 -1.69
N ALA A 106 2.72 0.52 -2.05
CA ALA A 106 3.04 1.56 -1.10
C ALA A 106 2.98 2.95 -1.74
N ILE A 107 2.68 3.97 -0.94
CA ILE A 107 2.55 5.34 -1.43
C ILE A 107 3.35 6.32 -0.56
N CYS A 108 3.77 7.45 -1.14
CA CYS A 108 4.42 8.56 -0.46
C CYS A 108 5.81 8.20 0.09
N ALA A 109 6.00 8.24 1.41
CA ALA A 109 7.26 7.86 2.06
C ALA A 109 7.44 6.33 2.16
N ALA A 110 6.34 5.58 2.17
CA ALA A 110 6.37 4.13 2.40
C ALA A 110 7.11 3.32 1.31
N PRO A 111 7.10 3.67 0.01
CA PRO A 111 7.96 2.98 -0.96
C PRO A 111 9.43 3.02 -0.54
N GLY A 112 9.93 4.21 -0.16
CA GLY A 112 11.32 4.37 0.26
C GLY A 112 11.67 3.71 1.59
N LEU A 113 10.78 3.75 2.57
CA LEU A 113 11.05 3.23 3.91
C LEU A 113 10.71 1.73 4.07
N VAL A 114 9.59 1.29 3.48
CA VAL A 114 9.07 -0.07 3.63
C VAL A 114 9.51 -0.94 2.47
N LEU A 115 9.14 -0.57 1.20
CA LEU A 115 9.41 -1.44 0.05
C LEU A 115 10.89 -1.53 -0.33
N SER A 116 11.72 -0.54 0.03
CA SER A 116 13.17 -0.65 -0.17
C SER A 116 13.80 -1.83 0.57
N GLN A 117 13.10 -2.40 1.57
CA GLN A 117 13.53 -3.58 2.32
C GLN A 117 13.10 -4.90 1.66
N LEU A 118 12.31 -4.84 0.57
CA LEU A 118 11.83 -6.01 -0.15
C LEU A 118 12.96 -6.62 -0.99
N LYS A 119 13.30 -7.87 -0.74
CA LYS A 119 14.15 -8.65 -1.66
C LYS A 119 13.35 -8.91 -2.94
N GLY A 120 13.86 -8.45 -4.06
CA GLY A 120 13.17 -8.56 -5.35
C GLY A 120 12.65 -7.22 -5.89
N ILE A 121 12.90 -6.09 -5.19
CA ILE A 121 12.58 -4.75 -5.71
C ILE A 121 13.57 -4.29 -6.79
N ALA A 122 14.78 -4.87 -6.84
CA ALA A 122 15.79 -4.50 -7.81
C ALA A 122 15.28 -4.67 -9.25
N GLY A 123 15.52 -3.66 -10.08
CA GLY A 123 15.04 -3.59 -11.47
C GLY A 123 13.58 -3.14 -11.62
N ALA A 124 12.80 -3.01 -10.55
CA ALA A 124 11.46 -2.45 -10.62
C ALA A 124 11.50 -0.95 -10.91
N THR A 125 10.57 -0.45 -11.73
CA THR A 125 10.31 0.97 -11.88
C THR A 125 9.33 1.40 -10.80
N VAL A 126 9.66 2.45 -10.03
CA VAL A 126 8.95 2.86 -8.83
C VAL A 126 8.83 4.37 -8.71
N THR A 127 7.87 4.84 -7.93
CA THR A 127 7.74 6.24 -7.51
C THR A 127 7.61 6.35 -6.00
N CYS A 128 7.90 7.52 -5.44
CA CYS A 128 7.73 7.82 -4.02
C CYS A 128 7.64 9.35 -3.81
N PHE A 129 7.42 9.77 -2.59
CA PHE A 129 7.51 11.17 -2.19
C PHE A 129 8.96 11.68 -2.26
N ASP A 130 9.12 12.98 -2.53
CA ASP A 130 10.42 13.63 -2.67
C ASP A 130 11.30 13.42 -1.43
N GLY A 131 12.56 13.05 -1.66
CA GLY A 131 13.55 12.79 -0.60
C GLY A 131 13.63 11.33 -0.15
N PHE A 132 12.76 10.44 -0.65
CA PHE A 132 12.80 9.00 -0.34
C PHE A 132 13.34 8.15 -1.49
N GLU A 133 13.67 8.74 -2.64
CA GLU A 133 14.17 8.05 -3.85
C GLU A 133 15.45 7.25 -3.56
N GLY A 134 16.36 7.87 -2.82
CA GLY A 134 17.67 7.28 -2.53
C GLY A 134 17.63 5.95 -1.79
N TYR A 135 16.54 5.65 -1.06
CA TYR A 135 16.35 4.34 -0.44
C TYR A 135 16.04 3.26 -1.50
N LEU A 136 15.20 3.59 -2.47
CA LEU A 136 14.80 2.72 -3.56
C LEU A 136 15.94 2.47 -4.54
N GLU A 137 16.67 3.52 -4.91
CA GLU A 137 17.85 3.43 -5.78
C GLU A 137 18.96 2.57 -5.17
N LYS A 138 19.22 2.72 -3.86
CA LYS A 138 20.16 1.85 -3.12
C LYS A 138 19.73 0.39 -3.09
N ALA A 139 18.42 0.13 -3.15
CA ALA A 139 17.87 -1.22 -3.27
C ALA A 139 17.85 -1.74 -4.72
N GLY A 140 18.32 -0.94 -5.69
CA GLY A 140 18.43 -1.30 -7.10
C GLY A 140 17.18 -1.07 -7.94
N ALA A 141 16.19 -0.32 -7.43
CA ALA A 141 15.02 0.09 -8.18
C ALA A 141 15.29 1.34 -9.03
N HIS A 142 14.45 1.58 -10.03
CA HIS A 142 14.52 2.74 -10.92
C HIS A 142 13.41 3.74 -10.56
N PHE A 143 13.78 4.89 -10.06
CA PHE A 143 12.83 5.94 -9.71
C PHE A 143 12.33 6.71 -10.96
N GLU A 144 11.01 6.92 -11.04
CA GLU A 144 10.35 7.82 -11.99
C GLU A 144 9.33 8.73 -11.28
N PRO A 145 9.30 10.05 -11.56
CA PRO A 145 8.38 10.99 -10.91
C PRO A 145 6.97 10.93 -11.54
N ARG A 146 6.26 9.82 -11.38
CA ARG A 146 4.90 9.57 -11.89
C ARG A 146 3.89 9.51 -10.75
N PRO A 147 2.60 9.82 -11.02
CA PRO A 147 1.52 9.74 -10.02
C PRO A 147 1.43 8.39 -9.33
N ALA A 148 1.44 7.31 -10.12
CA ALA A 148 1.51 5.93 -9.66
C ALA A 148 2.15 5.05 -10.74
N ILE A 149 2.75 3.94 -10.32
CA ILE A 149 3.43 2.97 -11.20
C ILE A 149 3.11 1.56 -10.73
N CYS A 150 2.72 0.70 -11.69
CA CYS A 150 2.66 -0.74 -11.50
C CYS A 150 3.82 -1.41 -12.23
N SER A 151 4.75 -2.01 -11.51
CA SER A 151 5.89 -2.76 -12.03
C SER A 151 5.79 -4.23 -11.59
N GLY A 152 5.15 -5.04 -12.42
CA GLY A 152 4.87 -6.43 -12.09
C GLY A 152 3.94 -6.58 -10.89
N ARG A 153 4.48 -7.04 -9.74
CA ARG A 153 3.74 -7.19 -8.48
C ARG A 153 4.14 -6.14 -7.43
N ILE A 154 4.74 -5.04 -7.87
CA ILE A 154 5.08 -3.90 -7.03
C ILE A 154 4.32 -2.68 -7.56
N ILE A 155 3.48 -2.07 -6.72
CA ILE A 155 2.71 -0.88 -7.07
C ILE A 155 3.14 0.25 -6.16
N THR A 156 3.48 1.40 -6.74
CA THR A 156 3.90 2.56 -5.96
C THR A 156 3.11 3.80 -6.34
N GLY A 157 2.87 4.68 -5.36
CA GLY A 157 2.22 5.98 -5.52
C GLY A 157 3.08 7.11 -4.99
N ARG A 158 2.90 8.33 -5.55
CA ARG A 158 3.80 9.44 -5.24
C ARG A 158 3.48 10.16 -3.93
N SER A 159 2.22 10.51 -3.70
CA SER A 159 1.81 11.30 -2.54
C SER A 159 0.29 11.32 -2.36
N ALA A 160 -0.20 11.96 -1.30
CA ALA A 160 -1.62 12.08 -0.97
C ALA A 160 -2.47 12.57 -2.15
N GLY A 161 -1.99 13.55 -2.92
CA GLY A 161 -2.69 14.03 -4.12
C GLY A 161 -2.88 12.98 -5.22
N HIS A 162 -2.20 11.84 -5.12
CA HIS A 162 -2.27 10.73 -6.08
C HIS A 162 -2.89 9.46 -5.49
N ALA A 163 -3.48 9.53 -4.29
CA ALA A 163 -4.04 8.36 -3.60
C ALA A 163 -5.12 7.64 -4.42
N LEU A 164 -6.00 8.41 -5.10
CA LEU A 164 -7.03 7.82 -5.95
C LEU A 164 -6.45 7.13 -7.18
N THR A 165 -5.43 7.74 -7.81
CA THR A 165 -4.70 7.13 -8.94
C THR A 165 -3.97 5.85 -8.50
N PHE A 166 -3.32 5.88 -7.34
CA PHE A 166 -2.68 4.71 -6.75
C PHE A 166 -3.68 3.59 -6.46
N GLY A 167 -4.85 3.93 -5.88
CA GLY A 167 -5.94 2.98 -5.68
C GLY A 167 -6.44 2.36 -6.98
N LEU A 168 -6.57 3.16 -8.06
CA LEU A 168 -6.96 2.67 -9.38
C LEU A 168 -5.92 1.73 -10.01
N GLU A 169 -4.61 1.95 -9.79
CA GLU A 169 -3.57 1.01 -10.22
C GLU A 169 -3.71 -0.35 -9.52
N ILE A 170 -4.08 -0.34 -8.22
CA ILE A 170 -4.35 -1.58 -7.49
C ILE A 170 -5.61 -2.26 -8.05
N VAL A 171 -6.69 -1.50 -8.32
CA VAL A 171 -7.89 -2.05 -8.97
C VAL A 171 -7.55 -2.63 -10.33
N ALA A 172 -6.75 -1.94 -11.15
CA ALA A 172 -6.31 -2.44 -12.46
C ALA A 172 -5.55 -3.76 -12.37
N LYS A 173 -4.80 -3.97 -11.31
CA LYS A 173 -4.07 -5.22 -11.04
C LYS A 173 -4.99 -6.36 -10.63
N VAL A 174 -5.97 -6.08 -9.76
CA VAL A 174 -6.81 -7.10 -9.10
C VAL A 174 -8.08 -7.40 -9.89
N CYS A 175 -8.72 -6.36 -10.44
CA CYS A 175 -10.05 -6.40 -11.06
C CYS A 175 -10.14 -5.35 -12.19
N PRO A 176 -9.38 -5.52 -13.29
CA PRO A 176 -9.20 -4.50 -14.34
C PRO A 176 -10.53 -4.05 -14.97
N GLU A 177 -11.52 -4.92 -15.04
CA GLU A 177 -12.86 -4.63 -15.57
C GLU A 177 -13.64 -3.59 -14.76
N LYS A 178 -13.20 -3.28 -13.53
CA LYS A 178 -13.85 -2.31 -12.64
C LYS A 178 -13.26 -0.90 -12.73
N VAL A 179 -12.09 -0.73 -13.36
CA VAL A 179 -11.35 0.54 -13.38
C VAL A 179 -12.22 1.68 -13.89
N GLU A 180 -12.82 1.54 -15.07
CA GLU A 180 -13.60 2.61 -15.68
C GLU A 180 -14.88 2.93 -14.89
N GLN A 181 -15.53 1.90 -14.32
CA GLN A 181 -16.69 2.09 -13.44
C GLN A 181 -16.32 2.94 -12.22
N VAL A 182 -15.17 2.65 -11.59
CA VAL A 182 -14.72 3.38 -10.38
C VAL A 182 -14.26 4.78 -10.75
N ARG A 183 -13.52 4.93 -11.86
CA ARG A 183 -13.09 6.23 -12.38
C ARG A 183 -14.27 7.15 -12.61
N HIS A 184 -15.31 6.66 -13.29
CA HIS A 184 -16.53 7.41 -13.55
C HIS A 184 -17.26 7.79 -12.25
N ALA A 185 -17.41 6.84 -11.31
CA ALA A 185 -18.06 7.09 -10.02
C ALA A 185 -17.35 8.13 -9.15
N LEU A 186 -16.04 8.31 -9.34
CA LEU A 186 -15.22 9.32 -8.66
C LEU A 186 -15.10 10.63 -9.45
N TYR A 187 -15.72 10.72 -10.62
CA TYR A 187 -15.55 11.88 -11.55
C TYR A 187 -14.07 12.19 -11.85
N LEU A 188 -13.24 11.15 -11.93
CA LEU A 188 -11.83 11.25 -12.33
C LEU A 188 -11.70 11.20 -13.86
N GLU A 189 -12.60 11.85 -14.56
CA GLU A 189 -12.54 11.97 -16.01
C GLU A 189 -11.40 12.94 -16.38
N THR A 190 -10.74 12.64 -17.49
CA THR A 190 -9.70 13.50 -18.06
C THR A 190 -10.33 14.86 -18.40
N ILE A 191 -9.91 15.90 -17.70
CA ILE A 191 -10.14 17.28 -18.10
C ILE A 191 -9.23 17.57 -19.28
#